data_550fd118bc2e6606727421e7b2c6f96f
#
_entry.id   550fd118bc2e6606727421e7b2c6f96f
#
_cell.length_a   1.000
_cell.length_b   1.000
_cell.length_c   1.000
_cell.angle_alpha   90.00
_cell.angle_beta   90.00
_cell.angle_gamma   90.00
#
_symmetry.space_group_name_H-M   'P 1'
#
loop_
_entity.id
_entity.type
_entity.pdbx_description
1 polymer ?
#
loop_
_entity_poly.entity_id
_entity_poly.type
_entity_poly.pdbx_seq_one_letter_code
_entity_poly.pdbx_strand_id
1 'polypeptide(L)'
;VHFATGRMHADEAKPTYYLFIGEDETAGSEADAMLLLADNDKKKEMTFISIPPNTKVVRQEKTNLLLKDTFKEGGAEETKSAVENLLHIRIDKYAVVNYADFRENVSKAGPISLYVEKYMEHLDRDGSFDIGLNQGYQPLDSEQALGYVRYVDKEDGEIGRIQRQERFLKILLSHLQSRMALRNWLTVRYGFCAVESDITPSEAASLAYRLTGYP
;
A
#
# COMPACT_ATOMS: atom_id res chain seq x y z
N VAL A 1 18.50 18.56 50.42
CA VAL A 1 17.73 19.09 49.29
C VAL A 1 18.17 18.31 48.04
N HIS A 2 17.41 17.29 47.61
CA HIS A 2 17.70 16.55 46.41
C HIS A 2 16.99 17.25 45.24
N PHE A 3 17.77 17.81 44.33
CA PHE A 3 17.29 18.25 43.03
C PHE A 3 17.16 17.00 42.16
N ALA A 4 15.92 16.59 41.89
CA ALA A 4 15.61 15.64 40.82
C ALA A 4 15.87 16.34 39.48
N THR A 5 17.01 16.04 38.84
CA THR A 5 17.23 16.37 37.44
C THR A 5 16.27 15.52 36.62
N GLY A 6 15.12 16.10 36.26
CA GLY A 6 14.23 15.52 35.25
C GLY A 6 15.05 15.35 33.97
N ARG A 7 15.32 14.11 33.59
CA ARG A 7 15.72 13.79 32.21
C ARG A 7 14.57 14.26 31.32
N MET A 8 14.80 15.36 30.61
CA MET A 8 14.00 15.67 29.44
C MET A 8 14.14 14.46 28.52
N HIS A 9 13.07 13.70 28.36
CA HIS A 9 13.00 12.72 27.30
C HIS A 9 13.26 13.48 26.01
N ALA A 10 14.34 13.14 25.32
CA ALA A 10 14.61 13.60 23.98
C ALA A 10 13.34 13.35 23.17
N ASP A 11 12.88 14.38 22.51
CA ASP A 11 11.69 14.36 21.65
C ASP A 11 11.84 13.18 20.68
N GLU A 12 11.21 12.06 20.99
CA GLU A 12 11.23 10.91 20.09
C GLU A 12 10.54 11.38 18.82
N ALA A 13 11.33 11.51 17.77
CA ALA A 13 10.82 11.97 16.49
C ALA A 13 9.67 11.07 16.05
N LYS A 14 8.48 11.62 16.08
CA LYS A 14 7.30 10.92 15.60
C LYS A 14 7.49 10.64 14.11
N PRO A 15 7.14 9.43 13.64
CA PRO A 15 7.14 9.14 12.22
C PRO A 15 6.06 9.97 11.51
N THR A 16 6.28 10.24 10.23
CA THR A 16 5.25 10.73 9.32
C THR A 16 4.48 9.52 8.78
N TYR A 17 3.16 9.56 8.85
CA TYR A 17 2.31 8.46 8.42
C TYR A 17 1.68 8.74 7.06
N TYR A 18 1.84 7.80 6.14
CA TYR A 18 1.24 7.81 4.82
C TYR A 18 0.29 6.61 4.67
N LEU A 19 -0.95 6.86 4.31
CA LEU A 19 -1.94 5.80 4.04
C LEU A 19 -2.11 5.64 2.53
N PHE A 20 -1.85 4.43 2.03
CA PHE A 20 -2.16 4.04 0.66
C PHE A 20 -3.39 3.15 0.66
N ILE A 21 -4.38 3.52 -0.15
CA ILE A 21 -5.66 2.83 -0.28
C ILE A 21 -5.75 2.28 -1.70
N GLY A 22 -5.90 0.97 -1.84
CA GLY A 22 -6.22 0.30 -3.10
C GLY A 22 -7.72 0.28 -3.31
N GLU A 23 -8.20 0.91 -4.38
CA GLU A 23 -9.63 0.95 -4.72
C GLU A 23 -9.99 -0.14 -5.72
N ASP A 24 -11.02 -0.93 -5.37
CA ASP A 24 -11.70 -1.82 -6.30
C ASP A 24 -12.95 -1.15 -6.87
N GLU A 25 -12.81 -0.57 -8.07
CA GLU A 25 -13.93 0.07 -8.78
C GLU A 25 -14.99 -0.95 -9.23
N THR A 26 -14.62 -2.22 -9.40
CA THR A 26 -15.53 -3.29 -9.85
C THR A 26 -16.50 -3.74 -8.77
N ALA A 27 -16.09 -3.64 -7.50
CA ALA A 27 -16.91 -3.95 -6.33
C ALA A 27 -17.75 -2.77 -5.82
N GLY A 28 -17.89 -1.70 -6.61
CA GLY A 28 -18.64 -0.49 -6.24
C GLY A 28 -17.83 0.46 -5.35
N SER A 29 -16.58 0.66 -5.68
CA SER A 29 -15.63 1.54 -4.99
C SER A 29 -15.40 1.15 -3.53
N GLU A 30 -14.95 -0.09 -3.31
CA GLU A 30 -14.50 -0.57 -1.99
C GLU A 30 -12.97 -0.44 -1.88
N ALA A 31 -12.48 -0.22 -0.66
CA ALA A 31 -11.05 -0.30 -0.39
C ALA A 31 -10.65 -1.76 -0.14
N ASP A 32 -10.01 -2.41 -1.11
CA ASP A 32 -9.62 -3.82 -1.02
C ASP A 32 -8.19 -4.05 -0.55
N ALA A 33 -7.39 -2.99 -0.48
CA ALA A 33 -6.04 -3.01 0.07
C ALA A 33 -5.75 -1.73 0.86
N MET A 34 -5.11 -1.85 2.01
CA MET A 34 -4.69 -0.70 2.80
C MET A 34 -3.29 -0.93 3.35
N LEU A 35 -2.41 0.01 3.08
CA LEU A 35 -1.03 0.00 3.49
C LEU A 35 -0.69 1.30 4.22
N LEU A 36 -0.28 1.19 5.48
CA LEU A 36 0.24 2.31 6.25
C LEU A 36 1.77 2.27 6.21
N LEU A 37 2.37 3.37 5.79
CA LEU A 37 3.81 3.60 5.87
C LEU A 37 4.10 4.57 7.01
N ALA A 38 4.92 4.14 7.96
CA ALA A 38 5.50 4.98 9.00
C ALA A 38 6.95 5.32 8.61
N ASP A 39 7.19 6.57 8.25
CA ASP A 39 8.51 7.09 7.84
C ASP A 39 9.15 7.89 8.98
N ASN A 40 10.21 7.34 9.55
CA ASN A 40 10.99 8.02 10.60
C ASN A 40 12.34 8.49 10.03
N ASP A 41 12.37 9.71 9.50
CA ASP A 41 13.55 10.28 8.86
C ASP A 41 14.74 10.44 9.83
N LYS A 42 14.49 10.70 11.12
CA LYS A 42 15.58 10.82 12.11
C LYS A 42 16.24 9.47 12.43
N LYS A 43 15.44 8.39 12.47
CA LYS A 43 15.96 7.02 12.67
C LYS A 43 16.40 6.38 11.35
N LYS A 44 16.05 6.98 10.22
CA LYS A 44 16.23 6.41 8.86
C LYS A 44 15.59 5.03 8.74
N GLU A 45 14.38 4.93 9.24
CA GLU A 45 13.59 3.69 9.26
C GLU A 45 12.24 3.93 8.59
N MET A 46 11.83 2.98 7.77
CA MET A 46 10.48 2.90 7.22
C MET A 46 9.84 1.59 7.60
N THR A 47 8.62 1.67 8.11
CA THR A 47 7.83 0.50 8.48
C THR A 47 6.56 0.47 7.65
N PHE A 48 6.34 -0.66 6.96
CA PHE A 48 5.11 -0.92 6.22
C PHE A 48 4.19 -1.80 7.06
N ILE A 49 2.94 -1.40 7.19
CA ILE A 49 1.91 -2.08 7.97
C ILE A 49 0.71 -2.32 7.06
N SER A 50 0.45 -3.59 6.71
CA SER A 50 -0.77 -3.96 5.99
C SER A 50 -1.94 -3.98 6.97
N ILE A 51 -3.03 -3.32 6.60
CA ILE A 51 -4.26 -3.28 7.40
C ILE A 51 -5.32 -4.10 6.66
N PRO A 52 -5.80 -5.21 7.24
CA PRO A 52 -6.79 -6.06 6.58
C PRO A 52 -8.09 -5.29 6.32
N PRO A 53 -8.60 -5.27 5.06
CA PRO A 53 -9.82 -4.53 4.71
C PRO A 53 -11.06 -5.00 5.48
N ASN A 54 -11.10 -6.28 5.88
CA ASN A 54 -12.17 -6.88 6.66
C ASN A 54 -12.05 -6.63 8.17
N THR A 55 -11.17 -5.72 8.61
CA THR A 55 -11.07 -5.31 10.01
C THR A 55 -12.36 -4.62 10.44
N LYS A 56 -12.93 -5.05 11.57
CA LYS A 56 -14.11 -4.40 12.16
C LYS A 56 -13.73 -3.05 12.76
N VAL A 57 -14.49 -2.04 12.42
CA VAL A 57 -14.38 -0.69 12.99
C VAL A 57 -15.67 -0.31 13.69
N VAL A 58 -15.54 0.46 14.77
CA VAL A 58 -16.68 0.97 15.53
C VAL A 58 -16.91 2.42 15.16
N ARG A 59 -18.11 2.76 14.73
CA ARG A 59 -18.52 4.13 14.44
C ARG A 59 -19.85 4.42 15.13
N GLN A 60 -19.85 5.38 16.01
CA GLN A 60 -20.94 5.95 16.84
C GLN A 60 -22.20 5.10 17.05
N GLU A 61 -22.84 4.57 16.02
CA GLU A 61 -24.06 3.74 16.10
C GLU A 61 -24.03 2.49 15.21
N LYS A 62 -22.97 2.29 14.42
CA LYS A 62 -22.80 1.13 13.54
C LYS A 62 -21.76 0.17 14.11
N THR A 63 -22.21 -0.93 14.68
CA THR A 63 -21.34 -1.90 15.38
C THR A 63 -20.70 -2.97 14.49
N ASN A 64 -21.05 -3.04 13.20
CA ASN A 64 -20.60 -4.09 12.28
C ASN A 64 -20.05 -3.54 10.94
N LEU A 65 -19.44 -2.36 10.95
CA LEU A 65 -18.81 -1.78 9.79
C LEU A 65 -17.43 -2.41 9.58
N LEU A 66 -17.12 -2.81 8.36
CA LEU A 66 -15.77 -3.22 7.98
C LEU A 66 -14.98 -2.02 7.46
N LEU A 67 -13.68 -2.05 7.63
CA LEU A 67 -12.81 -0.95 7.20
C LEU A 67 -12.94 -0.66 5.70
N LYS A 68 -13.09 -1.70 4.86
CA LYS A 68 -13.31 -1.54 3.42
C LYS A 68 -14.60 -0.78 3.08
N ASP A 69 -15.64 -0.91 3.91
CA ASP A 69 -16.94 -0.28 3.68
C ASP A 69 -16.88 1.24 3.94
N THR A 70 -15.92 1.70 4.73
CA THR A 70 -15.75 3.13 5.04
C THR A 70 -15.43 3.93 3.79
N PHE A 71 -14.70 3.34 2.83
CA PHE A 71 -14.38 3.98 1.57
C PHE A 71 -15.64 4.25 0.73
N LYS A 72 -16.53 3.26 0.67
CA LYS A 72 -17.82 3.38 -0.03
C LYS A 72 -18.75 4.42 0.62
N GLU A 73 -18.68 4.58 1.95
CA GLU A 73 -19.53 5.52 2.68
C GLU A 73 -19.05 6.97 2.59
N GLY A 74 -17.75 7.20 2.61
CA GLY A 74 -17.18 8.56 2.70
C GLY A 74 -15.81 8.74 2.05
N GLY A 75 -15.40 7.82 1.17
CA GLY A 75 -14.15 7.93 0.41
C GLY A 75 -12.89 7.82 1.28
N ALA A 76 -11.82 8.41 0.76
CA ALA A 76 -10.50 8.34 1.38
C ALA A 76 -10.45 8.99 2.76
N GLU A 77 -11.12 10.12 2.97
CA GLU A 77 -11.10 10.83 4.26
C GLU A 77 -11.79 10.03 5.37
N GLU A 78 -12.89 9.35 5.05
CA GLU A 78 -13.58 8.49 6.02
C GLU A 78 -12.75 7.27 6.37
N THR A 79 -12.13 6.63 5.36
CA THR A 79 -11.22 5.50 5.56
C THR A 79 -10.01 5.91 6.40
N LYS A 80 -9.42 7.07 6.12
CA LYS A 80 -8.33 7.65 6.90
C LYS A 80 -8.74 7.84 8.36
N SER A 81 -9.90 8.47 8.61
CA SER A 81 -10.43 8.67 9.96
C SER A 81 -10.66 7.36 10.70
N ALA A 82 -11.16 6.32 10.01
CA ALA A 82 -11.35 5.01 10.60
C ALA A 82 -10.03 4.34 10.98
N VAL A 83 -8.99 4.45 10.15
CA VAL A 83 -7.64 3.95 10.45
C VAL A 83 -7.00 4.72 11.60
N GLU A 84 -7.12 6.05 11.64
CA GLU A 84 -6.63 6.89 12.73
C GLU A 84 -7.25 6.48 14.08
N ASN A 85 -8.56 6.24 14.10
CA ASN A 85 -9.27 5.77 15.29
C ASN A 85 -8.87 4.35 15.69
N LEU A 86 -8.68 3.46 14.73
CA LEU A 86 -8.29 2.06 14.96
C LEU A 86 -6.90 1.95 15.59
N LEU A 87 -5.94 2.74 15.10
CA LEU A 87 -4.53 2.65 15.49
C LEU A 87 -4.11 3.72 16.51
N HIS A 88 -5.02 4.65 16.86
CA HIS A 88 -4.74 5.80 17.72
C HIS A 88 -3.55 6.63 17.26
N ILE A 89 -3.46 6.87 15.96
CA ILE A 89 -2.43 7.69 15.31
C ILE A 89 -3.10 8.81 14.52
N ARG A 90 -2.29 9.77 14.05
CA ARG A 90 -2.69 10.77 13.06
C ARG A 90 -1.99 10.46 11.75
N ILE A 91 -2.75 10.34 10.67
CA ILE A 91 -2.23 10.14 9.32
C ILE A 91 -1.98 11.49 8.68
N ASP A 92 -0.75 11.73 8.25
CA ASP A 92 -0.32 13.01 7.69
C ASP A 92 -0.71 13.15 6.22
N LYS A 93 -0.64 12.05 5.46
CA LYS A 93 -0.85 12.02 4.02
C LYS A 93 -1.54 10.75 3.57
N TYR A 94 -2.24 10.80 2.43
CA TYR A 94 -2.81 9.61 1.82
C TYR A 94 -2.73 9.62 0.29
N ALA A 95 -2.91 8.46 -0.31
CA ALA A 95 -3.09 8.29 -1.75
C ALA A 95 -4.04 7.12 -2.02
N VAL A 96 -4.94 7.31 -2.96
CA VAL A 96 -5.84 6.29 -3.49
C VAL A 96 -5.34 5.83 -4.85
N VAL A 97 -5.15 4.53 -5.01
CA VAL A 97 -4.64 3.90 -6.23
C VAL A 97 -5.67 2.89 -6.71
N ASN A 98 -6.28 3.14 -7.85
CA ASN A 98 -7.16 2.17 -8.50
C ASN A 98 -6.36 1.18 -9.37
N TYR A 99 -7.04 0.24 -10.00
CA TYR A 99 -6.39 -0.78 -10.83
C TYR A 99 -5.69 -0.22 -12.07
N ALA A 100 -6.23 0.84 -12.67
CA ALA A 100 -5.59 1.50 -13.81
C ALA A 100 -4.29 2.18 -13.39
N ASP A 101 -4.30 2.91 -12.29
CA ASP A 101 -3.11 3.54 -11.71
C ASP A 101 -2.07 2.50 -11.29
N PHE A 102 -2.50 1.39 -10.67
CA PHE A 102 -1.59 0.30 -10.30
C PHE A 102 -0.87 -0.25 -11.54
N ARG A 103 -1.61 -0.56 -12.62
CA ARG A 103 -1.03 -1.04 -13.88
C ARG A 103 -0.03 -0.04 -14.46
N GLU A 104 -0.40 1.24 -14.47
CA GLU A 104 0.48 2.28 -15.01
C GLU A 104 1.74 2.43 -14.17
N ASN A 105 1.64 2.41 -12.85
CA ASN A 105 2.80 2.48 -11.95
C ASN A 105 3.74 1.27 -12.14
N VAL A 106 3.19 0.05 -12.24
CA VAL A 106 3.98 -1.15 -12.50
C VAL A 106 4.59 -1.12 -13.91
N SER A 107 3.85 -0.69 -14.93
CA SER A 107 4.37 -0.54 -16.29
C SER A 107 5.59 0.41 -16.36
N LYS A 108 5.54 1.52 -15.62
CA LYS A 108 6.66 2.46 -15.49
C LYS A 108 7.87 1.86 -14.79
N ALA A 109 7.63 1.02 -13.78
CA ALA A 109 8.69 0.30 -13.09
C ALA A 109 9.33 -0.79 -13.95
N GLY A 110 8.60 -1.30 -14.95
CA GLY A 110 8.95 -2.44 -15.79
C GLY A 110 8.57 -3.77 -15.14
N PRO A 111 8.76 -4.91 -15.86
CA PRO A 111 8.37 -6.22 -15.37
C PRO A 111 9.02 -6.56 -14.03
N ILE A 112 8.21 -7.04 -13.09
CA ILE A 112 8.64 -7.39 -11.73
C ILE A 112 8.85 -8.90 -11.65
N SER A 113 10.10 -9.33 -11.48
CA SER A 113 10.43 -10.75 -11.38
C SER A 113 10.22 -11.26 -9.97
N LEU A 114 9.33 -12.25 -9.80
CA LEU A 114 9.05 -12.89 -8.53
C LEU A 114 8.71 -14.37 -8.69
N TYR A 115 8.73 -15.09 -7.58
CA TYR A 115 8.30 -16.49 -7.52
C TYR A 115 6.81 -16.56 -7.21
N VAL A 116 6.03 -17.07 -8.16
CA VAL A 116 4.60 -17.38 -8.00
C VAL A 116 4.50 -18.74 -7.30
N GLU A 117 3.93 -18.76 -6.10
CA GLU A 117 3.99 -19.91 -5.19
C GLU A 117 3.13 -21.11 -5.61
N LYS A 118 2.10 -20.88 -6.41
CA LYS A 118 1.17 -21.90 -6.93
C LYS A 118 0.61 -21.46 -8.28
N TYR A 119 0.00 -22.38 -9.01
CA TYR A 119 -0.84 -22.02 -10.15
C TYR A 119 -2.04 -21.20 -9.68
N MET A 120 -2.25 -20.03 -10.28
CA MET A 120 -3.34 -19.11 -9.96
C MET A 120 -4.23 -18.95 -11.17
N GLU A 121 -5.49 -19.33 -11.03
CA GLU A 121 -6.50 -19.18 -12.06
C GLU A 121 -7.77 -18.56 -11.47
N HIS A 122 -8.25 -17.55 -12.11
CA HIS A 122 -9.55 -16.96 -11.87
C HIS A 122 -10.14 -16.52 -13.19
N LEU A 123 -11.37 -16.95 -13.47
CA LEU A 123 -12.09 -16.60 -14.67
C LEU A 123 -13.36 -15.87 -14.25
N ASP A 124 -13.47 -14.61 -14.63
CA ASP A 124 -14.71 -13.86 -14.46
C ASP A 124 -15.76 -14.32 -15.45
N ARG A 125 -17.02 -14.32 -15.06
CA ARG A 125 -18.13 -14.77 -15.91
C ARG A 125 -18.28 -13.95 -17.20
N ASP A 126 -17.86 -12.69 -17.14
CA ASP A 126 -17.91 -11.74 -18.27
C ASP A 126 -16.54 -11.49 -18.90
N GLY A 127 -15.48 -12.17 -18.41
CA GLY A 127 -14.11 -11.99 -18.89
C GLY A 127 -13.48 -10.64 -18.56
N SER A 128 -14.08 -9.88 -17.64
CA SER A 128 -13.61 -8.53 -17.29
C SER A 128 -12.25 -8.56 -16.58
N PHE A 129 -11.95 -9.66 -15.87
CA PHE A 129 -10.69 -9.81 -15.17
C PHE A 129 -10.32 -11.29 -14.99
N ASP A 130 -9.52 -11.79 -15.91
CA ASP A 130 -9.02 -13.16 -15.85
C ASP A 130 -7.61 -13.20 -15.28
N ILE A 131 -7.34 -14.14 -14.37
CA ILE A 131 -6.02 -14.43 -13.82
C ILE A 131 -5.55 -15.77 -14.36
N GLY A 132 -4.35 -15.81 -14.93
CA GLY A 132 -3.69 -17.04 -15.39
C GLY A 132 -2.19 -16.94 -15.11
N LEU A 133 -1.73 -17.42 -13.94
CA LEU A 133 -0.31 -17.38 -13.56
C LEU A 133 0.19 -18.79 -13.27
N ASN A 134 1.25 -19.20 -13.98
CA ASN A 134 1.92 -20.47 -13.69
C ASN A 134 2.76 -20.35 -12.41
N GLN A 135 2.91 -21.49 -11.71
CA GLN A 135 3.86 -21.58 -10.61
C GLN A 135 5.29 -21.43 -11.11
N GLY A 136 6.14 -20.74 -10.34
CA GLY A 136 7.57 -20.61 -10.63
C GLY A 136 8.06 -19.19 -10.65
N TYR A 137 9.37 -19.03 -10.86
CA TYR A 137 10.01 -17.72 -10.95
C TYR A 137 9.81 -17.13 -12.36
N GLN A 138 9.18 -15.98 -12.45
CA GLN A 138 8.85 -15.36 -13.73
C GLN A 138 8.74 -13.82 -13.61
N PRO A 139 9.00 -13.09 -14.72
CA PRO A 139 8.68 -11.66 -14.77
C PRO A 139 7.17 -11.48 -14.95
N LEU A 140 6.57 -10.66 -14.10
CA LEU A 140 5.18 -10.26 -14.22
C LEU A 140 5.09 -8.89 -14.88
N ASP A 141 4.30 -8.77 -15.92
CA ASP A 141 3.88 -7.47 -16.47
C ASP A 141 2.81 -6.82 -15.57
N SER A 142 2.28 -5.67 -15.97
CA SER A 142 1.33 -4.93 -15.14
C SER A 142 0.00 -5.66 -14.91
N GLU A 143 -0.50 -6.40 -15.91
CA GLU A 143 -1.73 -7.20 -15.77
C GLU A 143 -1.50 -8.42 -14.87
N GLN A 144 -0.41 -9.13 -15.10
CA GLN A 144 -0.02 -10.28 -14.31
C GLN A 144 0.27 -9.90 -12.85
N ALA A 145 0.91 -8.75 -12.63
CA ALA A 145 1.15 -8.20 -11.30
C ALA A 145 -0.15 -7.87 -10.57
N LEU A 146 -1.11 -7.23 -11.28
CA LEU A 146 -2.44 -6.97 -10.72
C LEU A 146 -3.17 -8.28 -10.38
N GLY A 147 -3.12 -9.27 -11.27
CA GLY A 147 -3.65 -10.61 -11.01
C GLY A 147 -3.06 -11.23 -9.76
N TYR A 148 -1.74 -11.17 -9.62
CA TYR A 148 -1.02 -11.72 -8.47
C TYR A 148 -1.46 -11.10 -7.12
N VAL A 149 -1.59 -9.77 -7.04
CA VAL A 149 -1.96 -9.08 -5.79
C VAL A 149 -3.45 -9.14 -5.47
N ARG A 150 -4.29 -9.44 -6.48
CA ARG A 150 -5.74 -9.60 -6.30
C ARG A 150 -6.18 -11.03 -6.02
N TYR A 151 -5.37 -12.01 -6.41
CA TYR A 151 -5.77 -13.43 -6.31
C TYR A 151 -6.15 -13.82 -4.88
N VAL A 152 -7.32 -14.45 -4.76
CA VAL A 152 -7.84 -15.05 -3.52
C VAL A 152 -8.20 -16.49 -3.82
N ASP A 153 -7.65 -17.43 -3.07
CA ASP A 153 -8.04 -18.83 -3.17
C ASP A 153 -8.84 -19.30 -1.95
N LYS A 154 -9.32 -20.54 -2.04
CA LYS A 154 -10.13 -21.14 -0.97
C LYS A 154 -9.31 -21.57 0.25
N GLU A 155 -8.00 -21.80 0.07
CA GLU A 155 -7.12 -22.34 1.12
C GLU A 155 -6.62 -21.20 2.01
N ASP A 156 -6.02 -20.16 1.39
CA ASP A 156 -5.34 -19.08 2.08
C ASP A 156 -6.26 -17.85 2.29
N GLY A 157 -7.31 -17.73 1.48
CA GLY A 157 -8.29 -16.64 1.56
C GLY A 157 -7.66 -15.24 1.55
N GLU A 158 -8.22 -14.35 2.35
CA GLU A 158 -7.74 -12.97 2.50
C GLU A 158 -6.32 -12.88 3.06
N ILE A 159 -5.94 -13.80 3.93
CA ILE A 159 -4.59 -13.81 4.51
C ILE A 159 -3.55 -14.06 3.43
N GLY A 160 -3.81 -15.02 2.53
CA GLY A 160 -2.94 -15.30 1.40
C GLY A 160 -2.82 -14.09 0.45
N ARG A 161 -3.91 -13.36 0.23
CA ARG A 161 -3.91 -12.13 -0.58
C ARG A 161 -3.03 -11.05 0.06
N ILE A 162 -3.19 -10.78 1.34
CA ILE A 162 -2.37 -9.80 2.07
C ILE A 162 -0.88 -10.18 2.01
N GLN A 163 -0.53 -11.44 2.20
CA GLN A 163 0.86 -11.91 2.11
C GLN A 163 1.44 -11.73 0.70
N ARG A 164 0.64 -11.92 -0.37
CA ARG A 164 1.06 -11.64 -1.75
C ARG A 164 1.28 -10.15 -1.99
N GLN A 165 0.40 -9.30 -1.48
CA GLN A 165 0.55 -7.84 -1.56
C GLN A 165 1.83 -7.37 -0.86
N GLU A 166 2.11 -7.87 0.34
CA GLU A 166 3.35 -7.55 1.08
C GLU A 166 4.60 -8.04 0.36
N ARG A 167 4.57 -9.28 -0.17
CA ARG A 167 5.68 -9.83 -0.95
C ARG A 167 5.93 -9.03 -2.22
N PHE A 168 4.86 -8.71 -2.95
CA PHE A 168 4.95 -7.91 -4.16
C PHE A 168 5.55 -6.53 -3.86
N LEU A 169 5.06 -5.83 -2.85
CA LEU A 169 5.58 -4.52 -2.43
C LEU A 169 7.07 -4.59 -2.10
N LYS A 170 7.49 -5.57 -1.31
CA LYS A 170 8.89 -5.77 -0.94
C LYS A 170 9.79 -5.96 -2.17
N ILE A 171 9.33 -6.76 -3.14
CA ILE A 171 10.07 -7.03 -4.37
C ILE A 171 10.07 -5.78 -5.26
N LEU A 172 8.95 -5.08 -5.40
CA LEU A 172 8.85 -3.83 -6.14
C LEU A 172 9.81 -2.78 -5.60
N LEU A 173 9.86 -2.59 -4.29
CA LEU A 173 10.80 -1.65 -3.65
C LEU A 173 12.25 -2.03 -3.94
N SER A 174 12.60 -3.32 -3.81
CA SER A 174 13.94 -3.81 -4.14
C SER A 174 14.28 -3.62 -5.62
N HIS A 175 13.32 -3.83 -6.52
CA HIS A 175 13.46 -3.61 -7.95
C HIS A 175 13.71 -2.12 -8.26
N LEU A 176 12.94 -1.23 -7.65
CA LEU A 176 13.12 0.21 -7.78
C LEU A 176 14.50 0.66 -7.25
N GLN A 177 14.92 0.14 -6.09
CA GLN A 177 16.24 0.42 -5.52
C GLN A 177 17.37 0.02 -6.48
N SER A 178 17.28 -1.16 -7.10
CA SER A 178 18.31 -1.65 -8.02
C SER A 178 18.42 -0.84 -9.31
N ARG A 179 17.35 -0.19 -9.73
CA ARG A 179 17.25 0.60 -10.96
C ARG A 179 17.39 2.10 -10.78
N MET A 180 17.39 2.61 -9.55
CA MET A 180 17.41 4.04 -9.26
C MET A 180 18.78 4.69 -9.47
N ALA A 181 19.31 4.63 -10.68
CA ALA A 181 20.17 5.70 -11.15
C ALA A 181 19.34 6.98 -11.44
N LEU A 182 19.98 8.12 -11.48
CA LEU A 182 19.43 9.50 -11.59
C LEU A 182 18.19 9.68 -12.51
N ARG A 183 18.01 8.82 -13.51
CA ARG A 183 16.90 8.83 -14.47
C ARG A 183 15.56 8.45 -13.85
N ASN A 184 15.56 7.60 -12.83
CA ASN A 184 14.32 7.10 -12.21
C ASN A 184 13.74 8.07 -11.17
N TRP A 185 14.57 8.93 -10.57
CA TRP A 185 14.08 10.00 -9.72
C TRP A 185 13.08 10.93 -10.43
N LEU A 186 13.37 11.27 -11.70
CA LEU A 186 12.45 12.06 -12.54
C LEU A 186 11.16 11.27 -12.84
N THR A 187 11.26 9.96 -13.07
CA THR A 187 10.10 9.11 -13.36
C THR A 187 9.18 9.02 -12.13
N VAL A 188 9.71 8.87 -10.94
CA VAL A 188 8.91 8.84 -9.71
C VAL A 188 8.28 10.21 -9.42
N ARG A 189 9.04 11.31 -9.62
CA ARG A 189 8.54 12.67 -9.40
C ARG A 189 7.33 13.03 -10.27
N TYR A 190 7.31 12.55 -11.52
CA TYR A 190 6.27 12.86 -12.49
C TYR A 190 5.42 11.66 -12.88
N GLY A 191 5.67 10.52 -12.27
CA GLY A 191 5.17 9.24 -12.73
C GLY A 191 4.26 8.48 -11.79
N PHE A 192 4.19 8.83 -10.49
CA PHE A 192 3.26 8.14 -9.60
C PHE A 192 1.82 8.53 -9.95
N CYS A 193 1.02 7.52 -10.29
CA CYS A 193 -0.39 7.67 -10.60
C CYS A 193 -1.24 7.32 -9.39
N ALA A 194 -2.17 8.20 -9.07
CA ALA A 194 -3.18 8.00 -8.04
C ALA A 194 -4.44 8.78 -8.43
N VAL A 195 -5.61 8.20 -8.20
CA VAL A 195 -6.91 8.84 -8.47
C VAL A 195 -7.06 10.09 -7.60
N GLU A 196 -6.66 9.96 -6.34
CA GLU A 196 -6.75 11.02 -5.34
C GLU A 196 -5.53 10.96 -4.43
N SER A 197 -4.90 12.09 -4.16
CA SER A 197 -3.76 12.15 -3.25
C SER A 197 -3.53 13.57 -2.74
N ASP A 198 -3.20 13.70 -1.46
CA ASP A 198 -2.69 14.93 -0.86
C ASP A 198 -1.15 14.96 -0.80
N ILE A 199 -0.48 13.93 -1.34
CA ILE A 199 0.97 13.86 -1.48
C ILE A 199 1.40 14.67 -2.69
N THR A 200 2.15 15.74 -2.48
CA THR A 200 2.68 16.52 -3.60
C THR A 200 3.77 15.76 -4.37
N PRO A 201 4.00 16.08 -5.66
CA PRO A 201 5.07 15.43 -6.44
C PRO A 201 6.47 15.54 -5.82
N SER A 202 6.75 16.63 -5.11
CA SER A 202 8.02 16.82 -4.39
C SER A 202 8.13 15.93 -3.16
N GLU A 203 7.03 15.74 -2.41
CA GLU A 203 6.97 14.82 -1.27
C GLU A 203 7.10 13.36 -1.74
N ALA A 204 6.40 12.99 -2.80
CA ALA A 204 6.53 11.65 -3.40
C ALA A 204 7.96 11.35 -3.85
N ALA A 205 8.64 12.30 -4.51
CA ALA A 205 10.04 12.15 -4.90
C ALA A 205 10.98 12.05 -3.70
N SER A 206 10.75 12.84 -2.65
CA SER A 206 11.51 12.78 -1.40
C SER A 206 11.32 11.44 -0.69
N LEU A 207 10.07 10.96 -0.62
CA LEU A 207 9.74 9.65 -0.05
C LEU A 207 10.43 8.52 -0.82
N ALA A 208 10.34 8.53 -2.15
CA ALA A 208 11.00 7.55 -3.00
C ALA A 208 12.54 7.56 -2.81
N TYR A 209 13.14 8.73 -2.70
CA TYR A 209 14.58 8.85 -2.43
C TYR A 209 14.95 8.23 -1.08
N ARG A 210 14.17 8.48 -0.02
CA ARG A 210 14.40 7.87 1.30
C ARG A 210 14.22 6.35 1.27
N LEU A 211 13.21 5.85 0.55
CA LEU A 211 12.99 4.41 0.36
C LEU A 211 14.20 3.68 -0.24
N THR A 212 15.04 4.39 -1.00
CA THR A 212 16.24 3.81 -1.62
C THR A 212 17.50 3.93 -0.77
N GLY A 213 17.50 4.84 0.19
CA GLY A 213 18.66 5.17 1.02
C GLY A 213 18.63 4.58 2.42
N TYR A 214 17.50 4.02 2.88
CA TYR A 214 17.38 3.40 4.20
C TYR A 214 17.72 1.90 4.11
N PRO A 215 18.42 1.37 5.11
CA PRO A 215 18.81 -0.04 5.15
C PRO A 215 17.64 -1.01 5.26
#